data_1819b221ca7e521cb67eca023724780b
#
_entry.id   1819b221ca7e521cb67eca023724780b
#
_cell.length_a   1.000
_cell.length_b   1.000
_cell.length_c   1.000
_cell.angle_alpha   90.00
_cell.angle_beta   90.00
_cell.angle_gamma   90.00
#
_symmetry.space_group_name_H-M   'P 1'
#
loop_
_entity.id
_entity.type
_entity.pdbx_description
1 polymer ?
#
loop_
_entity_poly.entity_id
_entity_poly.type
_entity_poly.pdbx_seq_one_letter_code
_entity_poly.pdbx_strand_id
1 'polypeptide(L)'
;MDIKRVDHYSIRTLDLEASRRFYTEVIGLKSGPRPPFDFPGYWLYSGEPPADLRNATRNYGLVHLMGVNPDNPQSLDAYVGDRDPAAAKGGTGALDHVAFAATGREAVMERCRCNNVEFFERAVPILGLHQVFIKDPDGVTIELNFPASEAPSPQAAKTATTAR
;
A
#
# COMPACT_ATOMS: atom_id res chain seq x y z
N MET A 1 12.56 -19.43 18.21
CA MET A 1 11.58 -18.40 17.72
C MET A 1 11.47 -18.56 16.22
N ASP A 2 10.24 -18.69 15.70
CA ASP A 2 10.01 -18.85 14.25
C ASP A 2 9.21 -17.67 13.71
N ILE A 3 9.80 -16.88 12.85
CA ILE A 3 9.09 -15.87 12.07
C ILE A 3 8.36 -16.59 10.94
N LYS A 4 7.06 -16.40 10.81
CA LYS A 4 6.22 -17.09 9.82
C LYS A 4 6.04 -16.27 8.54
N ARG A 5 5.83 -14.95 8.67
CA ARG A 5 5.57 -14.01 7.57
C ARG A 5 5.64 -12.56 8.07
N VAL A 6 5.68 -11.62 7.15
CA VAL A 6 5.30 -10.24 7.47
C VAL A 6 3.82 -10.24 7.79
N ASP A 7 3.44 -9.67 8.93
CA ASP A 7 2.03 -9.62 9.37
C ASP A 7 1.34 -8.39 8.79
N HIS A 8 1.89 -7.21 9.06
CA HIS A 8 1.45 -5.93 8.52
C HIS A 8 2.62 -4.95 8.48
N TYR A 9 2.41 -3.82 7.84
CA TYR A 9 3.26 -2.65 8.00
C TYR A 9 2.44 -1.41 8.29
N SER A 10 3.06 -0.43 8.93
CA SER A 10 2.40 0.80 9.36
C SER A 10 3.05 2.00 8.70
N ILE A 11 2.22 2.95 8.28
CA ILE A 11 2.62 4.20 7.66
C ILE A 11 2.13 5.34 8.53
N ARG A 12 3.02 6.26 8.88
CA ARG A 12 2.66 7.55 9.45
C ARG A 12 2.43 8.50 8.28
N THR A 13 1.26 9.12 8.24
CA THR A 13 0.88 10.01 7.15
C THR A 13 0.38 11.36 7.67
N LEU A 14 0.69 12.43 6.95
CA LEU A 14 0.16 13.77 7.18
C LEU A 14 -1.16 14.00 6.45
N ASP A 15 -1.43 13.26 5.38
CA ASP A 15 -2.71 13.29 4.65
C ASP A 15 -3.35 11.89 4.67
N LEU A 16 -4.02 11.61 5.78
CA LEU A 16 -4.63 10.31 6.05
C LEU A 16 -5.66 9.91 4.98
N GLU A 17 -6.42 10.87 4.46
CA GLU A 17 -7.45 10.60 3.45
C GLU A 17 -6.85 10.36 2.05
N ALA A 18 -5.77 11.03 1.70
CA ALA A 18 -5.06 10.74 0.45
C ALA A 18 -4.48 9.33 0.48
N SER A 19 -3.83 8.94 1.58
CA SER A 19 -3.29 7.58 1.76
C SER A 19 -4.40 6.54 1.77
N ARG A 20 -5.53 6.78 2.49
CA ARG A 20 -6.68 5.87 2.47
C ARG A 20 -7.21 5.65 1.05
N ARG A 21 -7.46 6.74 0.30
CA ARG A 21 -7.94 6.63 -1.09
C ARG A 21 -6.98 5.85 -1.96
N PHE A 22 -5.69 6.14 -1.90
CA PHE A 22 -4.68 5.40 -2.66
C PHE A 22 -4.78 3.90 -2.42
N TYR A 23 -4.75 3.47 -1.17
CA TYR A 23 -4.79 2.04 -0.84
C TYR A 23 -6.14 1.39 -1.13
N THR A 24 -7.24 2.12 -1.09
CA THR A 24 -8.56 1.55 -1.41
C THR A 24 -8.90 1.63 -2.90
N GLU A 25 -8.61 2.72 -3.57
CA GLU A 25 -9.04 2.95 -4.95
C GLU A 25 -8.00 2.50 -5.99
N VAL A 26 -6.70 2.57 -5.66
CA VAL A 26 -5.61 2.15 -6.56
C VAL A 26 -5.17 0.72 -6.25
N ILE A 27 -4.76 0.44 -5.01
CA ILE A 27 -4.31 -0.91 -4.60
C ILE A 27 -5.49 -1.89 -4.53
N GLY A 28 -6.66 -1.44 -4.06
CA GLY A 28 -7.87 -2.25 -3.95
C GLY A 28 -8.01 -2.93 -2.58
N LEU A 29 -7.35 -2.41 -1.54
CA LEU A 29 -7.59 -2.85 -0.17
C LEU A 29 -8.93 -2.31 0.35
N LYS A 30 -9.46 -2.92 1.41
CA LYS A 30 -10.71 -2.49 2.03
C LYS A 30 -10.46 -1.95 3.43
N SER A 31 -11.05 -0.80 3.76
CA SER A 31 -11.06 -0.31 5.13
C SER A 31 -11.93 -1.19 6.00
N GLY A 32 -11.48 -1.47 7.22
CA GLY A 32 -12.19 -2.32 8.14
C GLY A 32 -11.98 -1.94 9.61
N PRO A 33 -12.42 -2.80 10.54
CA PRO A 33 -12.31 -2.53 11.96
C PRO A 33 -10.88 -2.26 12.43
N ARG A 34 -10.73 -1.31 13.35
CA ARG A 34 -9.50 -1.03 14.08
C ARG A 34 -9.80 -0.78 15.55
N PRO A 35 -8.85 -1.00 16.47
CA PRO A 35 -9.01 -0.61 17.86
C PRO A 35 -9.27 0.90 17.98
N PRO A 36 -10.00 1.34 19.03
CA PRO A 36 -10.30 2.74 19.26
C PRO A 36 -9.08 3.47 19.85
N PHE A 37 -8.04 3.64 19.05
CA PHE A 37 -6.87 4.43 19.41
C PHE A 37 -7.20 5.93 19.47
N ASP A 38 -6.50 6.68 20.28
CA ASP A 38 -6.69 8.12 20.46
C ASP A 38 -6.13 8.98 19.31
N PHE A 39 -5.58 8.35 18.28
CA PHE A 39 -5.11 9.01 17.04
C PHE A 39 -5.93 8.54 15.84
N PRO A 40 -6.11 9.39 14.80
CA PRO A 40 -6.83 9.02 13.59
C PRO A 40 -6.05 7.96 12.78
N GLY A 41 -6.75 7.08 12.08
CA GLY A 41 -6.11 6.07 11.25
C GLY A 41 -7.08 5.07 10.66
N TYR A 42 -6.58 4.24 9.75
CA TYR A 42 -7.31 3.17 9.10
C TYR A 42 -6.52 1.88 9.13
N TRP A 43 -7.21 0.77 9.32
CA TRP A 43 -6.70 -0.56 9.04
C TRP A 43 -7.26 -1.05 7.71
N LEU A 44 -6.38 -1.47 6.82
CA LEU A 44 -6.70 -1.83 5.46
C LEU A 44 -6.43 -3.32 5.24
N TYR A 45 -7.40 -3.99 4.66
CA TYR A 45 -7.48 -5.44 4.57
C TYR A 45 -7.38 -5.91 3.12
N SER A 46 -6.73 -7.04 2.90
CA SER A 46 -6.83 -7.79 1.65
C SER A 46 -8.06 -8.70 1.72
N GLY A 47 -9.01 -8.50 0.79
CA GLY A 47 -10.29 -9.21 0.82
C GLY A 47 -11.31 -8.61 1.78
N GLU A 48 -12.27 -9.41 2.25
CA GLU A 48 -13.32 -8.93 3.15
C GLU A 48 -12.77 -8.73 4.57
N PRO A 49 -12.94 -7.52 5.15
CA PRO A 49 -12.59 -7.28 6.53
C PRO A 49 -13.45 -8.11 7.48
N PRO A 50 -12.94 -8.47 8.66
CA PRO A 50 -13.76 -9.12 9.68
C PRO A 50 -14.89 -8.18 10.15
N ALA A 51 -16.01 -8.76 10.60
CA ALA A 51 -17.13 -7.96 11.13
C ALA A 51 -16.75 -7.15 12.38
N ASP A 52 -15.87 -7.72 13.21
CA ASP A 52 -15.22 -7.05 14.33
C ASP A 52 -13.85 -7.67 14.64
N LEU A 53 -13.04 -6.99 15.45
CA LEU A 53 -11.69 -7.45 15.81
C LEU A 53 -11.68 -8.69 16.70
N ARG A 54 -12.75 -8.97 17.43
CA ARG A 54 -12.83 -10.16 18.31
C ARG A 54 -12.94 -11.43 17.47
N ASN A 55 -13.51 -11.32 16.27
CA ASN A 55 -13.68 -12.40 15.32
C ASN A 55 -12.64 -12.39 14.18
N ALA A 56 -11.62 -11.55 14.29
CA ALA A 56 -10.65 -11.31 13.21
C ALA A 56 -9.76 -12.53 12.88
N THR A 57 -9.75 -13.59 13.70
CA THR A 57 -8.95 -14.81 13.47
C THR A 57 -7.55 -14.53 12.90
N ARG A 58 -6.83 -13.57 13.52
CA ARG A 58 -5.51 -13.06 13.10
C ARG A 58 -5.48 -12.29 11.77
N ASN A 59 -6.60 -11.82 11.26
CA ASN A 59 -6.64 -10.88 10.16
C ASN A 59 -6.83 -9.46 10.73
N TYR A 60 -5.72 -8.79 11.04
CA TYR A 60 -5.70 -7.45 11.62
C TYR A 60 -5.40 -6.35 10.58
N GLY A 61 -5.63 -6.65 9.31
CA GLY A 61 -5.27 -5.75 8.23
C GLY A 61 -3.82 -5.94 7.78
N LEU A 62 -3.57 -5.52 6.56
CA LEU A 62 -2.27 -5.64 5.90
C LEU A 62 -1.47 -4.34 5.99
N VAL A 63 -2.18 -3.21 5.96
CA VAL A 63 -1.61 -1.86 6.06
C VAL A 63 -2.33 -1.09 7.17
N HIS A 64 -1.58 -0.52 8.08
CA HIS A 64 -2.10 0.36 9.12
C HIS A 64 -1.69 1.81 8.83
N LEU A 65 -2.64 2.64 8.50
CA LEU A 65 -2.43 4.08 8.34
C LEU A 65 -2.59 4.75 9.70
N MET A 66 -1.59 5.51 10.09
CA MET A 66 -1.56 6.27 11.33
C MET A 66 -1.47 7.76 10.99
N GLY A 67 -2.58 8.48 11.17
CA GLY A 67 -2.63 9.91 10.91
C GLY A 67 -1.81 10.69 11.95
N VAL A 68 -0.89 11.50 11.47
CA VAL A 68 -0.16 12.46 12.31
C VAL A 68 -0.99 13.73 12.34
N ASN A 69 -1.44 14.13 13.54
CA ASN A 69 -2.05 15.44 13.72
C ASN A 69 -0.95 16.44 14.07
N PRO A 70 -0.64 17.42 13.19
CA PRO A 70 0.40 18.43 13.47
C PRO A 70 0.11 19.27 14.72
N ASP A 71 -1.18 19.48 15.04
CA ASP A 71 -1.64 20.28 16.18
C ASP A 71 -1.64 19.50 17.50
N ASN A 72 -1.64 18.16 17.42
CA ASN A 72 -1.57 17.26 18.58
C ASN A 72 -0.79 15.98 18.23
N PRO A 73 0.52 16.07 17.99
CA PRO A 73 1.34 14.91 17.66
C PRO A 73 1.42 13.90 18.81
N GLN A 74 1.22 14.34 20.05
CA GLN A 74 1.37 13.53 21.27
C GLN A 74 0.37 12.37 21.33
N SER A 75 -0.78 12.48 20.66
CA SER A 75 -1.75 11.37 20.60
C SER A 75 -1.17 10.13 19.92
N LEU A 76 -0.32 10.31 18.90
CA LEU A 76 0.38 9.23 18.24
C LEU A 76 1.66 8.83 18.99
N ASP A 77 2.38 9.78 19.57
CA ASP A 77 3.63 9.55 20.30
C ASP A 77 3.43 8.61 21.50
N ALA A 78 2.29 8.71 22.17
CA ALA A 78 1.93 7.78 23.23
C ALA A 78 1.87 6.32 22.78
N TYR A 79 1.62 6.08 21.49
CA TYR A 79 1.52 4.75 20.91
C TYR A 79 2.82 4.28 20.26
N VAL A 80 3.51 5.14 19.50
CA VAL A 80 4.71 4.76 18.73
C VAL A 80 6.03 5.20 19.36
N GLY A 81 5.96 5.90 20.50
CA GLY A 81 7.10 6.57 21.13
C GLY A 81 7.42 7.91 20.45
N ASP A 82 8.24 8.71 21.15
CA ASP A 82 8.67 10.03 20.68
C ASP A 82 9.42 9.90 19.34
N ARG A 83 8.82 10.40 18.29
CA ARG A 83 9.37 10.36 16.92
C ARG A 83 9.16 11.71 16.24
N ASP A 84 10.18 12.16 15.53
CA ASP A 84 10.10 13.40 14.75
C ASP A 84 8.90 13.35 13.77
N PRO A 85 7.90 14.24 13.91
CA PRO A 85 6.78 14.34 12.98
C PRO A 85 7.23 14.61 11.54
N ALA A 86 8.37 15.30 11.37
CA ALA A 86 8.93 15.56 10.04
C ALA A 86 9.33 14.28 9.29
N ALA A 87 9.61 13.19 10.01
CA ALA A 87 9.88 11.89 9.40
C ALA A 87 8.65 11.27 8.70
N ALA A 88 7.44 11.81 8.90
CA ALA A 88 6.24 11.42 8.16
C ALA A 88 6.08 12.17 6.83
N LYS A 89 7.01 13.07 6.47
CA LYS A 89 6.95 13.85 5.22
C LYS A 89 7.34 13.08 3.97
N GLY A 90 7.60 11.80 4.10
CA GLY A 90 7.85 10.92 2.97
C GLY A 90 9.18 10.18 3.04
N GLY A 91 9.20 9.10 2.25
CA GLY A 91 10.35 8.22 2.13
C GLY A 91 10.39 7.12 3.18
N THR A 92 11.10 6.07 2.86
CA THR A 92 11.20 4.85 3.66
C THR A 92 12.60 4.65 4.25
N GLY A 93 13.49 5.63 4.10
CA GLY A 93 14.87 5.49 4.51
C GLY A 93 15.58 4.36 3.74
N ALA A 94 16.14 3.39 4.46
CA ALA A 94 16.80 2.24 3.87
C ALA A 94 15.85 1.16 3.33
N LEU A 95 14.55 1.22 3.65
CA LEU A 95 13.54 0.33 3.07
C LEU A 95 13.20 0.79 1.65
N ASP A 96 13.62 0.03 0.65
CA ASP A 96 13.45 0.40 -0.77
C ASP A 96 11.97 0.31 -1.20
N HIS A 97 11.33 -0.84 -0.97
CA HIS A 97 9.92 -1.07 -1.33
C HIS A 97 9.25 -2.11 -0.44
N VAL A 98 7.93 -2.16 -0.53
CA VAL A 98 7.08 -3.24 0.01
C VAL A 98 6.44 -3.97 -1.16
N ALA A 99 6.62 -5.30 -1.24
CA ALA A 99 6.12 -6.11 -2.34
C ALA A 99 4.88 -6.91 -1.95
N PHE A 100 3.88 -6.92 -2.85
CA PHE A 100 2.68 -7.74 -2.75
C PHE A 100 2.63 -8.74 -3.91
N ALA A 101 2.26 -9.97 -3.62
CA ALA A 101 1.77 -10.89 -4.64
C ALA A 101 0.36 -10.45 -5.07
N ALA A 102 0.13 -10.31 -6.35
CA ALA A 102 -1.09 -9.77 -6.90
C ALA A 102 -1.58 -10.54 -8.14
N THR A 103 -2.85 -10.38 -8.46
CA THR A 103 -3.49 -10.82 -9.70
C THR A 103 -4.39 -9.72 -10.25
N GLY A 104 -4.76 -9.81 -11.54
CA GLY A 104 -5.61 -8.80 -12.18
C GLY A 104 -4.84 -7.54 -12.56
N ARG A 105 -3.65 -7.71 -13.15
CA ARG A 105 -2.77 -6.61 -13.55
C ARG A 105 -3.50 -5.51 -14.31
N GLU A 106 -4.27 -5.84 -15.36
CA GLU A 106 -4.93 -4.81 -16.18
C GLU A 106 -5.90 -3.94 -15.38
N ALA A 107 -6.63 -4.54 -14.42
CA ALA A 107 -7.51 -3.78 -13.53
C ALA A 107 -6.73 -2.82 -12.63
N VAL A 108 -5.54 -3.20 -12.16
CA VAL A 108 -4.66 -2.31 -11.40
C VAL A 108 -4.17 -1.16 -12.28
N MET A 109 -3.72 -1.46 -13.49
CA MET A 109 -3.23 -0.46 -14.43
C MET A 109 -4.31 0.57 -14.77
N GLU A 110 -5.55 0.11 -14.96
CA GLU A 110 -6.69 1.00 -15.21
C GLU A 110 -6.97 1.91 -13.99
N ARG A 111 -6.92 1.38 -12.79
CA ARG A 111 -7.05 2.20 -11.56
C ARG A 111 -5.94 3.23 -11.43
N CYS A 112 -4.70 2.88 -11.76
CA CYS A 112 -3.59 3.83 -11.80
C CYS A 112 -3.87 4.97 -12.77
N ARG A 113 -4.32 4.66 -13.99
CA ARG A 113 -4.67 5.68 -15.01
C ARG A 113 -5.83 6.58 -14.53
N CYS A 114 -6.91 5.99 -14.01
CA CYS A 114 -8.08 6.74 -13.53
C CYS A 114 -7.75 7.65 -12.34
N ASN A 115 -6.74 7.31 -11.54
CA ASN A 115 -6.32 8.09 -10.38
C ASN A 115 -5.06 8.94 -10.63
N ASN A 116 -4.57 9.03 -11.88
CA ASN A 116 -3.35 9.74 -12.27
C ASN A 116 -2.11 9.30 -11.45
N VAL A 117 -2.01 8.00 -11.17
CA VAL A 117 -0.86 7.42 -10.48
C VAL A 117 0.15 6.95 -11.51
N GLU A 118 1.36 7.49 -11.44
CA GLU A 118 2.48 7.05 -12.26
C GLU A 118 2.93 5.65 -11.85
N PHE A 119 3.34 4.85 -12.84
CA PHE A 119 3.83 3.50 -12.61
C PHE A 119 4.99 3.16 -13.54
N PHE A 120 5.81 2.24 -13.08
CA PHE A 120 6.87 1.63 -13.87
C PHE A 120 6.66 0.11 -13.91
N GLU A 121 6.92 -0.52 -15.04
CA GLU A 121 6.76 -1.96 -15.22
C GLU A 121 8.06 -2.62 -15.65
N ARG A 122 8.28 -3.85 -15.22
CA ARG A 122 9.34 -4.70 -15.75
C ARG A 122 8.97 -6.19 -15.71
N ALA A 123 9.45 -6.94 -16.70
CA ALA A 123 9.38 -8.39 -16.67
C ALA A 123 10.59 -8.98 -15.92
N VAL A 124 10.35 -10.04 -15.17
CA VAL A 124 11.40 -10.85 -14.51
C VAL A 124 11.20 -12.31 -14.93
N PRO A 125 11.63 -12.69 -16.17
CA PRO A 125 11.32 -14.00 -16.75
C PRO A 125 11.80 -15.19 -15.93
N ILE A 126 12.98 -15.05 -15.29
CA ILE A 126 13.55 -16.12 -14.47
C ILE A 126 12.67 -16.48 -13.26
N LEU A 127 11.85 -15.54 -12.77
CA LEU A 127 10.90 -15.75 -11.68
C LEU A 127 9.47 -16.01 -12.18
N GLY A 128 9.22 -15.92 -13.48
CA GLY A 128 7.88 -16.02 -14.05
C GLY A 128 6.97 -14.87 -13.62
N LEU A 129 7.53 -13.67 -13.40
CA LEU A 129 6.83 -12.51 -12.87
C LEU A 129 6.82 -11.34 -13.85
N HIS A 130 5.77 -10.56 -13.76
CA HIS A 130 5.66 -9.19 -14.26
C HIS A 130 5.44 -8.25 -13.08
N GLN A 131 6.31 -7.26 -12.91
CA GLN A 131 6.31 -6.35 -11.77
C GLN A 131 5.79 -4.98 -12.17
N VAL A 132 4.98 -4.38 -11.31
CA VAL A 132 4.51 -3.00 -11.41
C VAL A 132 4.93 -2.26 -10.14
N PHE A 133 5.58 -1.11 -10.30
CA PHE A 133 6.03 -0.25 -9.22
C PHE A 133 5.23 1.05 -9.25
N ILE A 134 4.68 1.42 -8.12
CA ILE A 134 3.94 2.67 -7.91
C ILE A 134 4.38 3.30 -6.59
N LYS A 135 4.18 4.60 -6.43
CA LYS A 135 4.41 5.28 -5.15
C LYS A 135 3.10 5.67 -4.51
N ASP A 136 3.01 5.44 -3.20
CA ASP A 136 1.89 5.96 -2.41
C ASP A 136 2.08 7.47 -2.12
N PRO A 137 1.07 8.17 -1.58
CA PRO A 137 1.16 9.59 -1.25
C PRO A 137 2.24 9.94 -0.22
N ASP A 138 2.68 8.99 0.57
CA ASP A 138 3.71 9.15 1.59
C ASP A 138 5.12 8.81 1.08
N GLY A 139 5.24 8.50 -0.24
CA GLY A 139 6.51 8.18 -0.89
C GLY A 139 6.97 6.74 -0.71
N VAL A 140 6.14 5.87 -0.16
CA VAL A 140 6.45 4.43 -0.06
C VAL A 140 6.36 3.81 -1.45
N THR A 141 7.41 3.12 -1.88
CA THR A 141 7.38 2.34 -3.11
C THR A 141 6.64 1.02 -2.87
N ILE A 142 5.61 0.79 -3.65
CA ILE A 142 4.84 -0.46 -3.68
C ILE A 142 5.23 -1.23 -4.93
N GLU A 143 5.65 -2.47 -4.76
CA GLU A 143 5.88 -3.42 -5.84
C GLU A 143 4.71 -4.41 -5.90
N LEU A 144 4.09 -4.56 -7.06
CA LEU A 144 3.04 -5.55 -7.31
C LEU A 144 3.58 -6.64 -8.21
N ASN A 145 3.64 -7.85 -7.72
CA ASN A 145 4.14 -9.03 -8.42
C ASN A 145 2.98 -9.83 -9.02
N PHE A 146 2.84 -9.77 -10.34
CA PHE A 146 1.86 -10.51 -11.10
C PHE A 146 2.48 -11.73 -11.78
N PRO A 147 1.73 -12.83 -12.00
CA PRO A 147 2.18 -13.91 -12.87
C PRO A 147 2.58 -13.39 -14.26
N ALA A 148 3.64 -13.93 -14.84
CA ALA A 148 4.09 -13.52 -16.19
C ALA A 148 3.02 -13.71 -17.27
N SER A 149 2.04 -14.60 -17.06
CA SER A 149 0.88 -14.78 -17.93
C SER A 149 -0.03 -13.55 -18.01
N GLU A 150 0.07 -12.64 -17.05
CA GLU A 150 -0.66 -11.35 -17.05
C GLU A 150 0.16 -10.20 -17.65
N ALA A 151 1.38 -10.44 -18.14
CA ALA A 151 2.19 -9.44 -18.84
C ALA A 151 1.46 -8.92 -20.08
N PRO A 152 1.67 -7.63 -20.46
CA PRO A 152 1.07 -7.10 -21.67
C PRO A 152 1.53 -7.93 -22.89
N SER A 153 0.63 -8.16 -23.82
CA SER A 153 1.02 -8.81 -25.09
C SER A 153 2.03 -7.91 -25.82
N PRO A 154 2.95 -8.51 -26.60
CA PRO A 154 3.95 -7.72 -27.36
C PRO A 154 3.35 -6.65 -28.29
N GLN A 155 2.08 -6.80 -28.69
CA GLN A 155 1.35 -5.81 -29.49
C GLN A 155 0.85 -4.62 -28.65
N ALA A 156 0.44 -4.83 -27.39
CA ALA A 156 -0.02 -3.76 -26.51
C ALA A 156 1.15 -2.87 -26.03
N ALA A 157 2.34 -3.44 -25.87
CA ALA A 157 3.54 -2.69 -25.45
C ALA A 157 3.99 -1.62 -26.48
N LYS A 158 3.71 -1.82 -27.78
CA LYS A 158 4.08 -0.86 -28.85
C LYS A 158 3.18 0.38 -28.87
N THR A 159 1.97 0.32 -28.34
CA THR A 159 1.01 1.42 -28.35
C THR A 159 1.25 2.40 -27.17
N ALA A 160 1.83 1.94 -26.09
CA ALA A 160 2.10 2.77 -24.90
C ALA A 160 3.33 3.70 -25.06
N THR A 161 4.23 3.40 -25.99
CA THR A 161 5.45 4.21 -26.24
C THR A 161 5.21 5.42 -27.14
N THR A 162 4.01 5.59 -27.73
CA THR A 162 3.73 6.67 -28.70
C THR A 162 2.90 7.82 -28.12
N ALA A 163 2.57 7.78 -26.82
CA ALA A 163 1.90 8.90 -26.12
C ALA A 163 2.88 9.57 -25.17
N ARG A 164 3.75 10.43 -25.72
CA ARG A 164 4.50 11.46 -25.00
C ARG A 164 4.12 12.82 -25.56
#